data_55e4774caf3f08cb8759e3a403775939
#
_entry.id   55e4774caf3f08cb8759e3a403775939
#
_cell.length_a   1.000
_cell.length_b   1.000
_cell.length_c   1.000
_cell.angle_alpha   90.00
_cell.angle_beta   90.00
_cell.angle_gamma   90.00
#
_symmetry.space_group_name_H-M   'P 1'
#
loop_
_entity.id
_entity.type
_entity.pdbx_description
1 polymer ?
#
loop_
_entity_poly.entity_id
_entity_poly.type
_entity_poly.pdbx_seq_one_letter_code
_entity_poly.pdbx_strand_id
1 'polypeptide(L)'
;MGEEHPPRLWLSMWKRFAIGSVCIVLLCGAATAVWGLRTANHLAEEVFPRLNQIHVPKGVISSIYTGGPKTFLILGSDKRYGSKNAEERGAAAHSDTMLLVRFDPEQDQTSVLSIPRDLLVSVKAPDGHVYYPEKINFAYTLGSQLPGHDEGAALAAETVKHILPGLELNGVIDVTFTGFIRLVDKLGCVYVNVDHRYFHENLGTPESDYTSINLQPGYQKLCYEDALNYVRYRHTDSDFVRVARQQDFMRNLREQVSPELGQIETVAKTVGRAISTNFPPSASVLLELAKLIGFSQGKPLRQVKFQTSDVNAVIGGGSYVTTTPGLAAATLKDFLYGHQRLRSLSTTHASSRGGGHGHHRHHAAAPSAASIGLYATPAVNEEQAVAAAVQVPFPVLYPRLETGSAVQEHVRPYALRDQQGHLHRAYTVVFQQNALGGYYDVEGTGWLDPPIVAHPDEVQHRHGRSYMIFADGSHIHMVAWRQGKVLYWVVNTLLEDLTNQQMMGIADSVQPLR
;
A
#
# COMPACT_ATOMS: atom_id res chain seq x y z
N MET A 1 -55.60 -24.67 61.87
CA MET A 1 -54.76 -23.57 61.47
C MET A 1 -54.08 -24.01 60.18
N GLY A 2 -54.64 -23.62 59.05
CA GLY A 2 -54.08 -23.95 57.75
C GLY A 2 -53.14 -22.83 57.35
N GLU A 3 -51.89 -23.18 57.06
CA GLU A 3 -50.92 -22.25 56.46
C GLU A 3 -51.29 -22.03 54.98
N GLU A 4 -51.77 -20.86 54.66
CA GLU A 4 -51.95 -20.38 53.29
C GLU A 4 -50.56 -20.01 52.73
N HIS A 5 -50.06 -20.83 51.78
CA HIS A 5 -48.91 -20.48 51.01
C HIS A 5 -49.23 -19.32 50.03
N PRO A 6 -48.43 -18.23 49.98
CA PRO A 6 -48.66 -17.13 49.04
C PRO A 6 -48.51 -17.63 47.59
N PRO A 7 -49.37 -17.14 46.68
CA PRO A 7 -49.43 -17.67 45.32
C PRO A 7 -48.10 -17.38 44.55
N ARG A 8 -47.62 -18.41 43.83
CA ARG A 8 -46.42 -18.40 42.94
C ARG A 8 -46.57 -17.46 41.73
N LEU A 9 -47.25 -16.33 41.86
CA LEU A 9 -47.53 -15.38 40.77
C LEU A 9 -46.25 -14.63 40.29
N TRP A 10 -45.29 -14.41 41.17
CA TRP A 10 -44.05 -13.71 40.79
C TRP A 10 -43.16 -14.47 39.83
N LEU A 11 -42.95 -15.76 40.01
CA LEU A 11 -42.16 -16.61 39.10
C LEU A 11 -42.79 -16.69 37.70
N SER A 12 -44.11 -16.59 37.60
CA SER A 12 -44.83 -16.54 36.32
C SER A 12 -44.67 -15.18 35.61
N MET A 13 -44.64 -14.07 36.34
CA MET A 13 -44.40 -12.73 35.79
C MET A 13 -42.97 -12.55 35.29
N TRP A 14 -41.97 -13.02 36.02
CA TRP A 14 -40.58 -12.97 35.61
C TRP A 14 -40.31 -13.81 34.33
N LYS A 15 -40.92 -14.97 34.23
CA LYS A 15 -40.84 -15.81 33.01
C LYS A 15 -41.47 -15.08 31.81
N ARG A 16 -42.61 -14.44 31.97
CA ARG A 16 -43.27 -13.66 30.91
C ARG A 16 -42.44 -12.43 30.52
N PHE A 17 -41.80 -11.76 31.51
CA PHE A 17 -40.88 -10.64 31.24
C PHE A 17 -39.62 -11.09 30.50
N ALA A 18 -39.01 -12.20 30.92
CA ALA A 18 -37.85 -12.77 30.24
C ALA A 18 -38.17 -13.20 28.82
N ILE A 19 -39.30 -13.91 28.59
CA ILE A 19 -39.74 -14.29 27.24
C ILE A 19 -40.02 -13.01 26.39
N GLY A 20 -40.70 -12.00 26.94
CA GLY A 20 -40.94 -10.74 26.25
C GLY A 20 -39.66 -10.02 25.86
N SER A 21 -38.65 -9.96 26.75
CA SER A 21 -37.34 -9.35 26.47
C SER A 21 -36.59 -10.10 25.39
N VAL A 22 -36.58 -11.44 25.43
CA VAL A 22 -35.97 -12.26 24.38
C VAL A 22 -36.66 -12.07 23.02
N CYS A 23 -38.02 -12.00 23.01
CA CYS A 23 -38.76 -11.71 21.80
C CYS A 23 -38.43 -10.32 21.21
N ILE A 24 -38.31 -9.29 22.07
CA ILE A 24 -37.93 -7.95 21.63
C ILE A 24 -36.53 -7.94 21.05
N VAL A 25 -35.56 -8.57 21.70
CA VAL A 25 -34.17 -8.68 21.19
C VAL A 25 -34.14 -9.42 19.85
N LEU A 26 -34.89 -10.52 19.70
CA LEU A 26 -34.98 -11.26 18.44
C LEU A 26 -35.68 -10.44 17.34
N LEU A 27 -36.72 -9.68 17.65
CA LEU A 27 -37.43 -8.81 16.71
C LEU A 27 -36.55 -7.64 16.29
N CYS A 28 -35.84 -7.00 17.22
CA CYS A 28 -34.86 -5.96 16.89
C CYS A 28 -33.70 -6.51 16.05
N GLY A 29 -33.17 -7.69 16.40
CA GLY A 29 -32.14 -8.36 15.63
C GLY A 29 -32.62 -8.73 14.22
N ALA A 30 -33.85 -9.23 14.07
CA ALA A 30 -34.44 -9.52 12.77
C ALA A 30 -34.68 -8.23 11.94
N ALA A 31 -35.18 -7.17 12.58
CA ALA A 31 -35.42 -5.88 11.91
C ALA A 31 -34.13 -5.24 11.42
N THR A 32 -33.07 -5.27 12.23
CA THR A 32 -31.75 -4.76 11.84
C THR A 32 -31.12 -5.61 10.73
N ALA A 33 -31.27 -6.92 10.76
CA ALA A 33 -30.82 -7.82 9.70
C ALA A 33 -31.57 -7.58 8.38
N VAL A 34 -32.90 -7.43 8.44
CA VAL A 34 -33.72 -7.13 7.24
C VAL A 34 -33.39 -5.75 6.67
N TRP A 35 -33.19 -4.75 7.54
CA TRP A 35 -32.77 -3.42 7.11
C TRP A 35 -31.39 -3.47 6.46
N GLY A 36 -30.42 -4.15 7.08
CA GLY A 36 -29.06 -4.35 6.52
C GLY A 36 -29.07 -5.07 5.18
N LEU A 37 -29.87 -6.14 5.04
CA LEU A 37 -30.03 -6.85 3.77
C LEU A 37 -30.70 -6.01 2.68
N ARG A 38 -31.74 -5.20 3.04
CA ARG A 38 -32.36 -4.27 2.08
C ARG A 38 -31.40 -3.21 1.62
N THR A 39 -30.62 -2.63 2.53
CA THR A 39 -29.60 -1.64 2.19
C THR A 39 -28.53 -2.25 1.30
N ALA A 40 -28.04 -3.45 1.62
CA ALA A 40 -27.06 -4.16 0.81
C ALA A 40 -27.62 -4.53 -0.59
N ASN A 41 -28.87 -4.96 -0.70
CA ASN A 41 -29.52 -5.23 -1.98
C ASN A 41 -29.66 -3.96 -2.83
N HIS A 42 -30.12 -2.87 -2.22
CA HIS A 42 -30.22 -1.56 -2.90
C HIS A 42 -28.86 -1.08 -3.40
N LEU A 43 -27.81 -1.20 -2.57
CA LEU A 43 -26.44 -0.88 -2.98
C LEU A 43 -25.97 -1.77 -4.13
N ALA A 44 -26.27 -3.09 -4.09
CA ALA A 44 -25.90 -3.99 -5.15
C ALA A 44 -26.57 -3.63 -6.48
N GLU A 45 -27.86 -3.30 -6.47
CA GLU A 45 -28.62 -2.88 -7.64
C GLU A 45 -28.12 -1.55 -8.22
N GLU A 46 -27.53 -0.67 -7.42
CA GLU A 46 -26.98 0.59 -7.89
C GLU A 46 -25.53 0.49 -8.37
N VAL A 47 -24.71 -0.37 -7.73
CA VAL A 47 -23.26 -0.48 -7.96
C VAL A 47 -22.96 -1.34 -9.17
N PHE A 48 -23.42 -2.60 -9.17
CA PHE A 48 -23.00 -3.58 -10.17
C PHE A 48 -23.40 -3.25 -11.60
N PRO A 49 -24.58 -2.68 -11.90
CA PRO A 49 -24.90 -2.29 -13.29
C PRO A 49 -23.99 -1.21 -13.87
N ARG A 50 -23.23 -0.53 -13.01
CA ARG A 50 -22.27 0.52 -13.42
C ARG A 50 -20.87 -0.01 -13.65
N LEU A 51 -20.54 -1.18 -13.10
CA LEU A 51 -19.25 -1.84 -13.29
C LEU A 51 -19.27 -2.66 -14.58
N ASN A 52 -18.15 -2.69 -15.29
CA ASN A 52 -17.99 -3.62 -16.39
C ASN A 52 -17.73 -5.03 -15.85
N GLN A 53 -18.29 -6.03 -16.53
CA GLN A 53 -18.11 -7.42 -16.13
C GLN A 53 -16.95 -8.05 -16.88
N ILE A 54 -16.02 -8.65 -16.13
CA ILE A 54 -14.93 -9.47 -16.67
C ILE A 54 -15.42 -10.92 -16.73
N HIS A 55 -15.36 -11.52 -17.90
CA HIS A 55 -15.69 -12.93 -18.09
C HIS A 55 -14.41 -13.77 -17.98
N VAL A 56 -14.23 -14.41 -16.84
CA VAL A 56 -13.06 -15.26 -16.58
C VAL A 56 -13.43 -16.73 -16.81
N PRO A 57 -12.59 -17.52 -17.52
CA PRO A 57 -12.83 -18.93 -17.75
C PRO A 57 -13.02 -19.73 -16.45
N LYS A 58 -13.79 -20.83 -16.55
CA LYS A 58 -14.03 -21.71 -15.40
C LYS A 58 -12.72 -22.27 -14.84
N GLY A 59 -12.59 -22.30 -13.52
CA GLY A 59 -11.41 -22.83 -12.82
C GLY A 59 -10.29 -21.83 -12.60
N VAL A 60 -10.36 -20.62 -13.17
CA VAL A 60 -9.39 -19.54 -12.88
C VAL A 60 -9.70 -18.89 -11.54
N ILE A 61 -10.97 -18.64 -11.26
CA ILE A 61 -11.44 -17.97 -10.04
C ILE A 61 -12.11 -18.96 -9.10
N SER A 62 -11.72 -18.93 -7.82
CA SER A 62 -12.34 -19.62 -6.71
C SER A 62 -13.45 -18.76 -6.08
N SER A 63 -14.38 -19.39 -5.37
CA SER A 63 -15.50 -18.68 -4.75
C SER A 63 -15.05 -17.67 -3.69
N ILE A 64 -15.66 -16.48 -3.69
CA ILE A 64 -15.47 -15.50 -2.63
C ILE A 64 -16.19 -15.92 -1.32
N TYR A 65 -17.18 -16.80 -1.40
CA TYR A 65 -18.01 -17.23 -0.27
C TYR A 65 -17.39 -18.38 0.54
N THR A 66 -16.35 -19.03 0.05
CA THR A 66 -15.63 -20.05 0.83
C THR A 66 -14.93 -19.38 2.01
N GLY A 67 -14.93 -20.00 3.18
CA GLY A 67 -14.20 -19.51 4.35
C GLY A 67 -12.69 -19.35 4.08
N GLY A 68 -11.97 -18.77 5.02
CA GLY A 68 -10.52 -18.61 4.95
C GLY A 68 -10.04 -17.41 4.12
N PRO A 69 -8.73 -17.35 3.82
CA PRO A 69 -8.10 -16.24 3.13
C PRO A 69 -8.65 -15.97 1.72
N LYS A 70 -8.62 -14.69 1.30
CA LYS A 70 -9.08 -14.26 -0.03
C LYS A 70 -7.99 -13.51 -0.77
N THR A 71 -7.75 -13.90 -2.02
CA THR A 71 -6.75 -13.27 -2.89
C THR A 71 -7.39 -12.64 -4.11
N PHE A 72 -7.06 -11.40 -4.37
CA PHE A 72 -7.54 -10.63 -5.53
C PHE A 72 -6.38 -10.21 -6.42
N LEU A 73 -6.57 -10.31 -7.73
CA LEU A 73 -5.68 -9.69 -8.70
C LEU A 73 -6.22 -8.30 -9.04
N ILE A 74 -5.43 -7.28 -8.76
CA ILE A 74 -5.73 -5.89 -9.11
C ILE A 74 -4.84 -5.51 -10.29
N LEU A 75 -5.46 -5.07 -11.38
CA LEU A 75 -4.82 -4.61 -12.59
C LEU A 75 -5.01 -3.10 -12.72
N GLY A 76 -3.96 -2.39 -13.09
CA GLY A 76 -4.01 -0.99 -13.46
C GLY A 76 -3.82 -0.85 -14.96
N SER A 77 -4.89 -0.48 -15.70
CA SER A 77 -4.86 -0.43 -17.16
C SER A 77 -5.01 0.98 -17.73
N ASP A 78 -4.42 1.20 -18.90
CA ASP A 78 -4.60 2.42 -19.69
C ASP A 78 -5.84 2.39 -20.59
N LYS A 79 -6.73 1.41 -20.40
CA LYS A 79 -7.95 1.24 -21.17
C LYS A 79 -8.83 2.47 -21.09
N ARG A 80 -9.27 2.96 -22.25
CA ARG A 80 -10.06 4.19 -22.39
C ARG A 80 -11.51 3.88 -22.72
N TYR A 81 -12.32 3.66 -21.68
CA TYR A 81 -13.77 3.47 -21.85
C TYR A 81 -14.47 4.76 -22.25
N GLY A 82 -15.26 4.69 -23.33
CA GLY A 82 -16.12 5.80 -23.74
C GLY A 82 -15.40 6.98 -24.38
N SER A 83 -14.16 6.81 -24.83
CA SER A 83 -13.50 7.81 -25.67
C SER A 83 -14.36 8.11 -26.91
N LYS A 84 -14.47 9.39 -27.26
CA LYS A 84 -15.17 9.83 -28.49
C LYS A 84 -14.32 9.50 -29.73
N ASN A 85 -13.02 9.36 -29.59
CA ASN A 85 -12.10 8.99 -30.65
C ASN A 85 -12.17 7.48 -30.92
N ALA A 86 -12.52 7.09 -32.16
CA ALA A 86 -12.63 5.67 -32.54
C ALA A 86 -11.27 4.95 -32.52
N GLU A 87 -10.19 5.66 -32.87
CA GLU A 87 -8.83 5.12 -32.87
C GLU A 87 -8.36 4.82 -31.42
N GLU A 88 -8.67 5.70 -30.48
CA GLU A 88 -8.36 5.47 -29.06
C GLU A 88 -9.15 4.30 -28.45
N ARG A 89 -10.37 4.03 -28.93
CA ARG A 89 -11.17 2.88 -28.50
C ARG A 89 -10.66 1.55 -29.03
N GLY A 90 -10.01 1.57 -30.18
CA GLY A 90 -9.41 0.40 -30.83
C GLY A 90 -7.93 0.17 -30.47
N ALA A 91 -7.30 1.10 -29.74
CA ALA A 91 -5.92 0.95 -29.31
C ALA A 91 -5.78 -0.23 -28.34
N ALA A 92 -4.71 -1.01 -28.50
CA ALA A 92 -4.37 -2.08 -27.59
C ALA A 92 -4.11 -1.53 -26.19
N ALA A 93 -4.89 -1.96 -25.22
CA ALA A 93 -4.71 -1.54 -23.84
C ALA A 93 -3.58 -2.33 -23.17
N HIS A 94 -2.87 -1.69 -22.24
CA HIS A 94 -1.80 -2.30 -21.46
C HIS A 94 -2.14 -2.28 -19.96
N SER A 95 -1.64 -3.25 -19.23
CA SER A 95 -1.67 -3.22 -17.77
C SER A 95 -0.24 -3.12 -17.26
N ASP A 96 0.11 -1.96 -16.74
CA ASP A 96 1.43 -1.68 -16.18
C ASP A 96 1.53 -1.97 -14.69
N THR A 97 0.40 -2.26 -14.06
CA THR A 97 0.32 -2.60 -12.63
C THR A 97 -0.41 -3.94 -12.46
N MET A 98 0.26 -4.88 -11.82
CA MET A 98 -0.30 -6.20 -11.47
C MET A 98 -0.02 -6.47 -10.01
N LEU A 99 -1.04 -6.35 -9.16
CA LEU A 99 -0.95 -6.54 -7.72
C LEU A 99 -1.81 -7.72 -7.28
N LEU A 100 -1.24 -8.64 -6.52
CA LEU A 100 -1.99 -9.61 -5.74
C LEU A 100 -2.18 -9.07 -4.33
N VAL A 101 -3.43 -8.99 -3.88
CA VAL A 101 -3.79 -8.57 -2.53
C VAL A 101 -4.47 -9.75 -1.84
N ARG A 102 -3.93 -10.18 -0.70
CA ARG A 102 -4.45 -11.29 0.10
C ARG A 102 -4.87 -10.80 1.47
N PHE A 103 -6.13 -10.99 1.78
CA PHE A 103 -6.68 -10.82 3.13
C PHE A 103 -6.64 -12.18 3.82
N ASP A 104 -5.92 -12.27 4.91
CA ASP A 104 -5.72 -13.52 5.65
C ASP A 104 -6.18 -13.38 7.11
N PRO A 105 -7.45 -13.74 7.40
CA PRO A 105 -7.97 -13.70 8.77
C PRO A 105 -7.30 -14.68 9.72
N GLU A 106 -6.71 -15.77 9.21
CA GLU A 106 -6.03 -16.77 10.02
C GLU A 106 -4.67 -16.28 10.51
N GLN A 107 -4.01 -15.46 9.69
CA GLN A 107 -2.71 -14.86 10.03
C GLN A 107 -2.83 -13.43 10.56
N ASP A 108 -4.04 -12.89 10.64
CA ASP A 108 -4.35 -11.53 11.08
C ASP A 108 -3.59 -10.44 10.32
N GLN A 109 -3.38 -10.63 9.01
CA GLN A 109 -2.61 -9.73 8.14
C GLN A 109 -3.21 -9.57 6.75
N THR A 110 -2.79 -8.50 6.06
CA THR A 110 -3.02 -8.31 4.63
C THR A 110 -1.66 -8.36 3.93
N SER A 111 -1.52 -9.18 2.88
CA SER A 111 -0.29 -9.26 2.09
C SER A 111 -0.49 -8.67 0.70
N VAL A 112 0.51 -7.96 0.20
CA VAL A 112 0.53 -7.40 -1.16
C VAL A 112 1.79 -7.90 -1.88
N LEU A 113 1.61 -8.48 -3.07
CA LEU A 113 2.68 -8.92 -3.95
C LEU A 113 2.52 -8.22 -5.29
N SER A 114 3.51 -7.44 -5.70
CA SER A 114 3.56 -6.86 -7.03
C SER A 114 4.28 -7.80 -7.99
N ILE A 115 3.68 -8.04 -9.15
CA ILE A 115 4.28 -8.84 -10.23
C ILE A 115 4.94 -7.87 -11.21
N PRO A 116 6.25 -8.02 -11.49
CA PRO A 116 6.95 -7.17 -12.45
C PRO A 116 6.31 -7.28 -13.84
N ARG A 117 5.89 -6.16 -14.43
CA ARG A 117 5.22 -6.15 -15.75
C ARG A 117 6.07 -6.71 -16.89
N ASP A 118 7.41 -6.58 -16.77
CA ASP A 118 8.39 -7.04 -17.75
C ASP A 118 8.86 -8.49 -17.47
N LEU A 119 8.15 -9.22 -16.60
CA LEU A 119 8.45 -10.61 -16.27
C LEU A 119 8.32 -11.48 -17.52
N LEU A 120 9.39 -12.21 -17.86
CA LEU A 120 9.44 -13.15 -18.98
C LEU A 120 8.48 -14.31 -18.75
N VAL A 121 7.56 -14.50 -19.66
CA VAL A 121 6.55 -15.55 -19.60
C VAL A 121 6.24 -16.14 -20.97
N SER A 122 5.54 -17.27 -20.97
CA SER A 122 4.79 -17.76 -22.12
C SER A 122 3.33 -17.37 -21.95
N VAL A 123 2.75 -16.68 -22.93
CA VAL A 123 1.34 -16.31 -22.94
C VAL A 123 0.59 -17.25 -23.87
N LYS A 124 -0.36 -18.01 -23.33
CA LYS A 124 -1.20 -18.93 -24.11
C LYS A 124 -2.52 -18.24 -24.46
N ALA A 125 -2.74 -17.97 -25.73
CA ALA A 125 -4.00 -17.42 -26.23
C ALA A 125 -5.16 -18.47 -26.14
N PRO A 126 -6.43 -18.01 -26.14
CA PRO A 126 -7.59 -18.90 -26.10
C PRO A 126 -7.68 -19.89 -27.26
N ASP A 127 -7.12 -19.56 -28.43
CA ASP A 127 -7.02 -20.44 -29.61
C ASP A 127 -5.96 -21.54 -29.45
N GLY A 128 -5.19 -21.52 -28.36
CA GLY A 128 -4.12 -22.44 -28.06
C GLY A 128 -2.74 -22.02 -28.55
N HIS A 129 -2.62 -20.91 -29.29
CA HIS A 129 -1.32 -20.38 -29.68
C HIS A 129 -0.51 -19.92 -28.46
N VAL A 130 0.79 -20.18 -28.44
CA VAL A 130 1.71 -19.80 -27.36
C VAL A 130 2.71 -18.76 -27.86
N TYR A 131 2.65 -17.58 -27.26
CA TYR A 131 3.59 -16.49 -27.51
C TYR A 131 4.75 -16.57 -26.53
N TYR A 132 5.99 -16.62 -27.05
CA TYR A 132 7.23 -16.65 -26.27
C TYR A 132 8.42 -16.21 -27.14
N PRO A 133 9.36 -15.42 -26.65
CA PRO A 133 9.41 -14.81 -25.31
C PRO A 133 8.51 -13.57 -25.23
N GLU A 134 7.71 -13.46 -24.17
CA GLU A 134 6.83 -12.30 -23.97
C GLU A 134 6.92 -11.75 -22.54
N LYS A 135 6.53 -10.49 -22.38
CA LYS A 135 6.36 -9.87 -21.06
C LYS A 135 4.97 -10.21 -20.51
N ILE A 136 4.84 -10.34 -19.19
CA ILE A 136 3.55 -10.70 -18.59
C ILE A 136 2.44 -9.69 -18.91
N ASN A 137 2.76 -8.39 -19.02
CA ASN A 137 1.78 -7.37 -19.39
C ASN A 137 1.22 -7.56 -20.81
N PHE A 138 1.92 -8.26 -21.70
CA PHE A 138 1.44 -8.63 -23.02
C PHE A 138 0.18 -9.52 -22.96
N ALA A 139 0.01 -10.31 -21.91
CA ALA A 139 -1.21 -11.10 -21.73
C ALA A 139 -2.46 -10.21 -21.68
N TYR A 140 -2.38 -9.07 -20.97
CA TYR A 140 -3.48 -8.09 -20.96
C TYR A 140 -3.69 -7.48 -22.34
N THR A 141 -2.61 -7.08 -23.01
CA THR A 141 -2.66 -6.48 -24.35
C THR A 141 -3.28 -7.43 -25.37
N LEU A 142 -2.81 -8.67 -25.40
CA LEU A 142 -3.33 -9.70 -26.29
C LEU A 142 -4.83 -9.94 -26.05
N GLY A 143 -5.22 -10.16 -24.80
CA GLY A 143 -6.63 -10.39 -24.45
C GLY A 143 -7.52 -9.18 -24.75
N SER A 144 -7.00 -7.95 -24.64
CA SER A 144 -7.76 -6.73 -24.96
C SER A 144 -8.08 -6.57 -26.45
N GLN A 145 -7.38 -7.28 -27.31
CA GLN A 145 -7.59 -7.30 -28.76
C GLN A 145 -8.53 -8.42 -29.23
N LEU A 146 -8.85 -9.37 -28.35
CA LEU A 146 -9.77 -10.46 -28.67
C LEU A 146 -11.22 -9.97 -28.69
N PRO A 147 -12.11 -10.63 -29.48
CA PRO A 147 -13.51 -10.29 -29.51
C PRO A 147 -14.18 -10.60 -28.16
N GLY A 148 -14.63 -9.61 -27.46
CA GLY A 148 -15.25 -9.74 -26.14
C GLY A 148 -14.84 -8.55 -25.27
N HIS A 149 -15.69 -8.19 -24.31
CA HIS A 149 -15.32 -7.12 -23.39
C HIS A 149 -14.48 -7.68 -22.23
N ASP A 150 -13.36 -7.03 -21.94
CA ASP A 150 -12.49 -7.28 -20.78
C ASP A 150 -11.72 -8.61 -20.77
N GLU A 151 -11.49 -9.25 -21.90
CA GLU A 151 -10.68 -10.47 -21.99
C GLU A 151 -9.20 -10.24 -21.62
N GLY A 152 -8.71 -8.99 -21.70
CA GLY A 152 -7.36 -8.63 -21.23
C GLY A 152 -7.11 -8.99 -19.77
N ALA A 153 -8.05 -8.65 -18.90
CA ALA A 153 -7.96 -8.98 -17.47
C ALA A 153 -8.06 -10.48 -17.21
N ALA A 154 -8.89 -11.20 -17.99
CA ALA A 154 -9.04 -12.65 -17.88
C ALA A 154 -7.74 -13.38 -18.26
N LEU A 155 -7.15 -13.03 -19.42
CA LEU A 155 -5.92 -13.66 -19.89
C LEU A 155 -4.71 -13.33 -18.99
N ALA A 156 -4.67 -12.11 -18.42
CA ALA A 156 -3.68 -11.76 -17.42
C ALA A 156 -3.82 -12.63 -16.15
N ALA A 157 -5.05 -12.86 -15.67
CA ALA A 157 -5.30 -13.73 -14.51
C ALA A 157 -4.87 -15.19 -14.76
N GLU A 158 -5.16 -15.73 -15.93
CA GLU A 158 -4.71 -17.08 -16.34
C GLU A 158 -3.19 -17.16 -16.38
N THR A 159 -2.53 -16.16 -16.97
CA THR A 159 -1.07 -16.11 -17.06
C THR A 159 -0.43 -16.01 -15.69
N VAL A 160 -0.98 -15.20 -14.78
CA VAL A 160 -0.52 -15.10 -13.38
C VAL A 160 -0.62 -16.45 -12.66
N LYS A 161 -1.75 -17.18 -12.81
CA LYS A 161 -1.90 -18.52 -12.23
C LYS A 161 -0.91 -19.53 -12.82
N HIS A 162 -0.58 -19.38 -14.10
CA HIS A 162 0.41 -20.25 -14.74
C HIS A 162 1.81 -20.07 -14.16
N ILE A 163 2.20 -18.84 -13.84
CA ILE A 163 3.52 -18.54 -13.26
C ILE A 163 3.59 -18.90 -11.78
N LEU A 164 2.46 -18.81 -11.06
CA LEU A 164 2.33 -19.09 -9.63
C LEU A 164 1.40 -20.29 -9.42
N PRO A 165 1.83 -21.52 -9.74
CA PRO A 165 1.00 -22.73 -9.59
C PRO A 165 0.61 -22.94 -8.12
N GLY A 166 -0.70 -23.14 -7.88
CA GLY A 166 -1.26 -23.24 -6.53
C GLY A 166 -1.82 -21.92 -5.99
N LEU A 167 -1.68 -20.81 -6.73
CA LEU A 167 -2.36 -19.56 -6.38
C LEU A 167 -3.88 -19.72 -6.57
N GLU A 168 -4.63 -19.43 -5.52
CA GLU A 168 -6.09 -19.31 -5.58
C GLU A 168 -6.46 -17.83 -5.71
N LEU A 169 -7.16 -17.48 -6.79
CA LEU A 169 -7.73 -16.15 -7.00
C LEU A 169 -9.22 -16.18 -6.67
N ASN A 170 -9.69 -15.21 -5.88
CA ASN A 170 -11.11 -15.06 -5.53
C ASN A 170 -11.77 -13.91 -6.30
N GLY A 171 -10.98 -13.11 -7.04
CA GLY A 171 -11.49 -12.06 -7.90
C GLY A 171 -10.40 -11.36 -8.70
N VAL A 172 -10.86 -10.73 -9.77
CA VAL A 172 -10.05 -9.83 -10.61
C VAL A 172 -10.72 -8.47 -10.63
N ILE A 173 -9.94 -7.43 -10.42
CA ILE A 173 -10.37 -6.03 -10.45
C ILE A 173 -9.45 -5.30 -11.42
N ASP A 174 -10.00 -4.76 -12.48
CA ASP A 174 -9.27 -3.89 -13.42
C ASP A 174 -9.69 -2.44 -13.21
N VAL A 175 -8.73 -1.58 -12.92
CA VAL A 175 -8.92 -0.15 -12.66
C VAL A 175 -8.24 0.64 -13.75
N THR A 176 -9.02 1.38 -14.53
CA THR A 176 -8.48 2.28 -15.55
C THR A 176 -7.87 3.53 -14.92
N PHE A 177 -7.01 4.24 -15.64
CA PHE A 177 -6.44 5.52 -15.18
C PHE A 177 -7.51 6.53 -14.78
N THR A 178 -8.55 6.68 -15.59
CA THR A 178 -9.69 7.55 -15.25
C THR A 178 -10.41 7.07 -13.99
N GLY A 179 -10.51 5.74 -13.82
CA GLY A 179 -11.07 5.12 -12.61
C GLY A 179 -10.25 5.42 -11.38
N PHE A 180 -8.95 5.29 -11.50
CA PHE A 180 -8.02 5.60 -10.41
C PHE A 180 -8.13 7.06 -9.96
N ILE A 181 -8.06 8.02 -10.93
CA ILE A 181 -8.19 9.46 -10.64
C ILE A 181 -9.50 9.75 -9.88
N ARG A 182 -10.63 9.24 -10.39
CA ARG A 182 -11.94 9.44 -9.76
C ARG A 182 -12.05 8.79 -8.39
N LEU A 183 -11.46 7.60 -8.23
CA LEU A 183 -11.44 6.89 -6.96
C LEU A 183 -10.68 7.70 -5.90
N VAL A 184 -9.45 8.11 -6.20
CA VAL A 184 -8.62 8.90 -5.30
C VAL A 184 -9.31 10.21 -4.91
N ASP A 185 -9.89 10.92 -5.88
CA ASP A 185 -10.63 12.16 -5.65
C ASP A 185 -11.80 11.94 -4.67
N LYS A 186 -12.61 10.90 -4.90
CA LYS A 186 -13.79 10.61 -4.06
C LYS A 186 -13.44 10.09 -2.67
N LEU A 187 -12.30 9.44 -2.51
CA LEU A 187 -11.77 9.05 -1.22
C LEU A 187 -11.14 10.23 -0.44
N GLY A 188 -11.10 11.43 -1.03
CA GLY A 188 -10.63 12.66 -0.39
C GLY A 188 -9.16 12.95 -0.61
N CYS A 189 -8.55 12.34 -1.65
CA CYS A 189 -7.12 12.40 -1.96
C CYS A 189 -6.27 11.68 -0.90
N VAL A 190 -4.96 11.57 -1.13
CA VAL A 190 -4.06 10.80 -0.26
C VAL A 190 -2.86 11.66 0.11
N TYR A 191 -2.54 11.72 1.40
CA TYR A 191 -1.27 12.28 1.85
C TYR A 191 -0.19 11.21 1.70
N VAL A 192 0.88 11.57 1.03
CA VAL A 192 2.05 10.71 0.84
C VAL A 192 3.34 11.49 1.09
N ASN A 193 4.39 10.79 1.47
CA ASN A 193 5.72 11.34 1.47
C ASN A 193 6.34 11.16 0.08
N VAL A 194 6.57 12.26 -0.62
CA VAL A 194 7.23 12.27 -1.93
C VAL A 194 8.72 12.33 -1.69
N ASP A 195 9.42 11.23 -1.91
CA ASP A 195 10.82 10.99 -1.54
C ASP A 195 11.83 11.89 -2.29
N HIS A 196 11.55 12.26 -3.54
CA HIS A 196 12.36 13.18 -4.34
C HIS A 196 11.51 13.94 -5.36
N ARG A 197 12.12 14.82 -6.14
CA ARG A 197 11.41 15.56 -7.18
C ARG A 197 11.11 14.67 -8.38
N TYR A 198 9.85 14.49 -8.72
CA TYR A 198 9.39 13.84 -9.94
C TYR A 198 9.14 14.89 -11.01
N PHE A 199 10.01 14.94 -12.01
CA PHE A 199 9.96 15.97 -13.04
C PHE A 199 10.00 15.35 -14.44
N HIS A 200 9.07 15.75 -15.29
CA HIS A 200 9.07 15.45 -16.72
C HIS A 200 8.34 16.56 -17.47
N GLU A 201 8.96 17.11 -18.46
CA GLU A 201 8.33 18.05 -19.40
C GLU A 201 8.17 17.41 -20.76
N ASN A 202 6.98 17.53 -21.30
CA ASN A 202 6.64 17.01 -22.60
C ASN A 202 6.94 18.06 -23.68
N LEU A 203 8.23 18.36 -23.90
CA LEU A 203 8.68 19.32 -24.88
C LEU A 203 8.96 18.66 -26.23
N GLY A 204 8.16 18.99 -27.26
CA GLY A 204 8.52 18.81 -28.66
C GLY A 204 8.14 17.48 -29.32
N THR A 205 7.31 16.64 -28.69
CA THR A 205 6.68 15.51 -29.37
C THR A 205 5.18 15.75 -29.50
N PRO A 206 4.62 15.74 -30.73
CA PRO A 206 3.24 16.18 -30.97
C PRO A 206 2.15 15.36 -30.26
N GLU A 207 2.44 14.16 -29.85
CA GLU A 207 1.46 13.19 -29.32
C GLU A 207 2.05 12.23 -28.31
N SER A 208 3.13 12.62 -27.59
CA SER A 208 3.67 11.72 -26.60
C SER A 208 2.71 11.59 -25.42
N ASP A 209 2.38 10.39 -25.12
CA ASP A 209 1.42 9.91 -24.14
C ASP A 209 1.73 10.28 -22.67
N TYR A 210 2.62 11.22 -22.42
CA TYR A 210 3.05 11.59 -21.09
C TYR A 210 2.63 13.02 -20.74
N THR A 211 1.86 13.13 -19.67
CA THR A 211 1.53 14.42 -19.04
C THR A 211 2.80 15.03 -18.43
N SER A 212 2.97 16.35 -18.50
CA SER A 212 4.03 17.03 -17.74
C SER A 212 3.86 16.77 -16.26
N ILE A 213 4.94 16.40 -15.58
CA ILE A 213 4.97 16.04 -14.17
C ILE A 213 5.94 16.97 -13.45
N ASN A 214 5.53 17.56 -12.33
CA ASN A 214 6.39 18.37 -11.48
C ASN A 214 5.98 18.26 -10.01
N LEU A 215 6.15 17.06 -9.45
CA LEU A 215 5.90 16.81 -8.04
C LEU A 215 7.16 17.12 -7.24
N GLN A 216 7.01 17.97 -6.25
CA GLN A 216 8.10 18.35 -5.37
C GLN A 216 8.24 17.40 -4.20
N PRO A 217 9.44 17.19 -3.61
CA PRO A 217 9.62 16.32 -2.46
C PRO A 217 8.94 16.85 -1.20
N GLY A 218 8.64 15.94 -0.28
CA GLY A 218 8.06 16.20 1.03
C GLY A 218 6.62 15.70 1.18
N TYR A 219 6.13 15.72 2.41
CA TYR A 219 4.80 15.23 2.75
C TYR A 219 3.70 16.12 2.18
N GLN A 220 2.85 15.58 1.33
CA GLN A 220 1.84 16.36 0.63
C GLN A 220 0.61 15.54 0.25
N LYS A 221 -0.48 16.26 -0.03
CA LYS A 221 -1.75 15.66 -0.44
C LYS A 221 -1.81 15.56 -1.95
N LEU A 222 -1.85 14.34 -2.49
CA LEU A 222 -1.99 14.07 -3.92
C LEU A 222 -3.43 13.81 -4.30
N CYS A 223 -3.89 14.50 -5.32
CA CYS A 223 -5.23 14.42 -5.91
C CYS A 223 -5.14 14.24 -7.42
N TYR A 224 -6.21 13.77 -8.02
CA TYR A 224 -6.39 13.73 -9.48
C TYR A 224 -5.17 13.17 -10.23
N GLU A 225 -4.70 13.91 -11.22
CA GLU A 225 -3.56 13.58 -12.08
C GLU A 225 -2.25 13.45 -11.29
N ASP A 226 -2.05 14.23 -10.23
CA ASP A 226 -0.83 14.17 -9.43
C ASP A 226 -0.68 12.80 -8.74
N ALA A 227 -1.79 12.23 -8.23
CA ALA A 227 -1.78 10.89 -7.67
C ALA A 227 -1.48 9.82 -8.75
N LEU A 228 -2.07 9.96 -9.94
CA LEU A 228 -1.81 9.05 -11.06
C LEU A 228 -0.35 9.18 -11.54
N ASN A 229 0.13 10.40 -11.71
CA ASN A 229 1.49 10.69 -12.13
C ASN A 229 2.51 10.12 -11.13
N TYR A 230 2.27 10.28 -9.83
CA TYR A 230 3.11 9.71 -8.78
C TYR A 230 3.25 8.19 -8.90
N VAL A 231 2.16 7.46 -9.01
CA VAL A 231 2.20 5.99 -9.09
C VAL A 231 2.69 5.45 -10.44
N ARG A 232 2.71 6.28 -11.50
CA ARG A 232 3.13 5.88 -12.85
C ARG A 232 4.55 6.32 -13.22
N TYR A 233 5.12 7.30 -12.52
CA TYR A 233 6.41 7.87 -12.88
C TYR A 233 7.51 6.82 -13.04
N ARG A 234 8.34 6.96 -14.09
CA ARG A 234 9.34 5.98 -14.46
C ARG A 234 10.60 6.55 -15.13
N HIS A 235 10.65 7.85 -15.41
CA HIS A 235 11.70 8.43 -16.26
C HIS A 235 13.12 8.25 -15.71
N THR A 236 13.31 8.43 -14.40
CA THR A 236 14.60 8.29 -13.72
C THR A 236 14.68 7.04 -12.86
N ASP A 237 13.54 6.40 -12.60
CA ASP A 237 13.42 5.31 -11.66
C ASP A 237 13.42 3.94 -12.34
N SER A 238 13.91 2.94 -11.62
CA SER A 238 13.72 1.55 -12.00
C SER A 238 12.27 1.11 -11.84
N ASP A 239 11.89 0.04 -12.52
CA ASP A 239 10.57 -0.57 -12.35
C ASP A 239 10.30 -1.00 -10.89
N PHE A 240 11.33 -1.41 -10.16
CA PHE A 240 11.24 -1.80 -8.75
C PHE A 240 10.89 -0.62 -7.84
N VAL A 241 11.47 0.55 -8.08
CA VAL A 241 11.13 1.79 -7.35
C VAL A 241 9.68 2.19 -7.63
N ARG A 242 9.23 2.09 -8.88
CA ARG A 242 7.81 2.34 -9.20
C ARG A 242 6.88 1.38 -8.47
N VAL A 243 7.20 0.10 -8.44
CA VAL A 243 6.43 -0.92 -7.72
C VAL A 243 6.37 -0.60 -6.22
N ALA A 244 7.50 -0.28 -5.61
CA ALA A 244 7.55 0.09 -4.19
C ALA A 244 6.71 1.35 -3.91
N ARG A 245 6.76 2.35 -4.80
CA ARG A 245 5.94 3.57 -4.72
C ARG A 245 4.45 3.28 -4.83
N GLN A 246 4.04 2.37 -5.71
CA GLN A 246 2.65 1.93 -5.81
C GLN A 246 2.18 1.25 -4.52
N GLN A 247 3.02 0.42 -3.93
CA GLN A 247 2.71 -0.26 -2.66
C GLN A 247 2.63 0.73 -1.50
N ASP A 248 3.55 1.70 -1.43
CA ASP A 248 3.52 2.77 -0.44
C ASP A 248 2.26 3.64 -0.59
N PHE A 249 1.90 4.03 -1.82
CA PHE A 249 0.67 4.76 -2.10
C PHE A 249 -0.57 3.98 -1.62
N MET A 250 -0.63 2.67 -1.88
CA MET A 250 -1.74 1.82 -1.44
C MET A 250 -1.80 1.69 0.08
N ARG A 251 -0.65 1.65 0.77
CA ARG A 251 -0.57 1.69 2.24
C ARG A 251 -1.18 2.99 2.76
N ASN A 252 -0.71 4.12 2.26
CA ASN A 252 -1.19 5.45 2.66
C ASN A 252 -2.68 5.63 2.37
N LEU A 253 -3.16 5.17 1.21
CA LEU A 253 -4.59 5.20 0.86
C LEU A 253 -5.42 4.40 1.86
N ARG A 254 -5.01 3.18 2.19
CA ARG A 254 -5.72 2.30 3.13
C ARG A 254 -5.80 2.90 4.53
N GLU A 255 -4.70 3.49 5.02
CA GLU A 255 -4.62 4.05 6.37
C GLU A 255 -5.45 5.32 6.54
N GLN A 256 -5.63 6.08 5.46
CA GLN A 256 -6.34 7.37 5.49
C GLN A 256 -7.83 7.26 5.15
N VAL A 257 -8.24 6.16 4.51
CA VAL A 257 -9.64 5.95 4.14
C VAL A 257 -10.35 5.14 5.22
N SER A 258 -11.31 5.78 5.90
CA SER A 258 -12.30 5.08 6.73
C SER A 258 -13.49 4.71 5.84
N PRO A 259 -13.75 3.42 5.58
CA PRO A 259 -14.87 3.01 4.74
C PRO A 259 -16.18 3.13 5.52
N GLU A 260 -16.78 4.31 5.51
CA GLU A 260 -18.18 4.46 5.89
C GLU A 260 -19.07 3.88 4.78
N LEU A 261 -20.13 3.16 5.15
CA LEU A 261 -21.05 2.53 4.18
C LEU A 261 -21.58 3.53 3.13
N GLY A 262 -21.82 4.79 3.53
CA GLY A 262 -22.24 5.85 2.60
C GLY A 262 -21.17 6.27 1.59
N GLN A 263 -19.89 6.13 1.93
CA GLN A 263 -18.78 6.40 1.00
C GLN A 263 -18.66 5.31 -0.04
N ILE A 264 -18.90 4.04 0.30
CA ILE A 264 -18.84 2.90 -0.65
C ILE A 264 -19.85 3.12 -1.78
N GLU A 265 -21.08 3.54 -1.46
CA GLU A 265 -22.10 3.85 -2.46
C GLU A 265 -21.67 5.01 -3.37
N THR A 266 -21.15 6.08 -2.77
CA THR A 266 -20.70 7.28 -3.52
C THR A 266 -19.53 6.96 -4.43
N VAL A 267 -18.55 6.19 -3.92
CA VAL A 267 -17.39 5.71 -4.71
C VAL A 267 -17.87 4.86 -5.87
N ALA A 268 -18.71 3.87 -5.62
CA ALA A 268 -19.21 2.97 -6.65
C ALA A 268 -20.01 3.70 -7.74
N LYS A 269 -20.86 4.65 -7.37
CA LYS A 269 -21.60 5.50 -8.31
C LYS A 269 -20.66 6.36 -9.17
N THR A 270 -19.55 6.83 -8.62
CA THR A 270 -18.63 7.74 -9.29
C THR A 270 -17.66 7.01 -10.19
N VAL A 271 -17.12 5.91 -9.71
CA VAL A 271 -16.06 5.15 -10.40
C VAL A 271 -16.68 4.31 -11.53
N GLY A 272 -17.86 3.75 -11.29
CA GLY A 272 -18.72 3.11 -12.29
C GLY A 272 -17.98 2.33 -13.38
N ARG A 273 -18.14 2.74 -14.63
CA ARG A 273 -17.57 2.09 -15.83
C ARG A 273 -16.03 2.12 -15.92
N ALA A 274 -15.37 2.81 -15.02
CA ALA A 274 -13.91 2.87 -14.98
C ALA A 274 -13.28 1.73 -14.16
N ILE A 275 -14.11 0.87 -13.55
CA ILE A 275 -13.70 -0.38 -12.92
C ILE A 275 -14.42 -1.54 -13.59
N SER A 276 -13.66 -2.59 -13.87
CA SER A 276 -14.19 -3.88 -14.33
C SER A 276 -13.91 -4.95 -13.27
N THR A 277 -14.83 -5.90 -13.11
CA THR A 277 -14.67 -7.00 -12.15
C THR A 277 -15.41 -8.24 -12.60
N ASN A 278 -14.95 -9.41 -12.15
CA ASN A 278 -15.64 -10.69 -12.35
C ASN A 278 -16.68 -11.01 -11.28
N PHE A 279 -16.93 -10.14 -10.31
CA PHE A 279 -17.88 -10.41 -9.24
C PHE A 279 -19.31 -10.44 -9.76
N PRO A 280 -20.10 -11.46 -9.38
CA PRO A 280 -21.51 -11.47 -9.69
C PRO A 280 -22.23 -10.31 -8.97
N PRO A 281 -23.21 -9.68 -9.63
CA PRO A 281 -23.97 -8.58 -9.05
C PRO A 281 -24.87 -9.09 -7.92
N SER A 282 -24.37 -9.09 -6.69
CA SER A 282 -25.15 -9.54 -5.53
C SER A 282 -24.77 -8.79 -4.25
N ALA A 283 -25.76 -8.60 -3.37
CA ALA A 283 -25.55 -8.01 -2.05
C ALA A 283 -24.60 -8.84 -1.17
N SER A 284 -24.61 -10.15 -1.32
CA SER A 284 -23.71 -11.03 -0.57
C SER A 284 -22.25 -10.80 -0.94
N VAL A 285 -21.92 -10.51 -2.21
CA VAL A 285 -20.56 -10.12 -2.61
C VAL A 285 -20.16 -8.80 -1.96
N LEU A 286 -21.03 -7.78 -1.97
CA LEU A 286 -20.75 -6.50 -1.31
C LEU A 286 -20.49 -6.68 0.19
N LEU A 287 -21.26 -7.52 0.85
CA LEU A 287 -21.07 -7.81 2.28
C LEU A 287 -19.74 -8.53 2.54
N GLU A 288 -19.36 -9.49 1.70
CA GLU A 288 -18.05 -10.16 1.83
C GLU A 288 -16.90 -9.19 1.58
N LEU A 289 -16.96 -8.34 0.55
CA LEU A 289 -15.97 -7.29 0.30
C LEU A 289 -15.90 -6.29 1.45
N ALA A 290 -17.04 -5.85 1.99
CA ALA A 290 -17.09 -4.94 3.15
C ALA A 290 -16.46 -5.57 4.39
N LYS A 291 -16.69 -6.86 4.65
CA LYS A 291 -16.02 -7.60 5.74
C LYS A 291 -14.50 -7.64 5.56
N LEU A 292 -14.03 -7.91 4.34
CA LEU A 292 -12.59 -7.96 4.05
C LEU A 292 -11.93 -6.57 4.20
N ILE A 293 -12.59 -5.51 3.73
CA ILE A 293 -12.11 -4.13 3.90
C ILE A 293 -12.08 -3.79 5.40
N GLY A 294 -13.17 -4.05 6.14
CA GLY A 294 -13.22 -3.84 7.59
C GLY A 294 -12.17 -4.66 8.34
N PHE A 295 -11.93 -5.90 7.93
CA PHE A 295 -10.86 -6.74 8.48
C PHE A 295 -9.48 -6.11 8.27
N SER A 296 -9.21 -5.54 7.08
CA SER A 296 -7.90 -4.98 6.76
C SER A 296 -7.56 -3.71 7.54
N GLN A 297 -8.55 -3.03 8.13
CA GLN A 297 -8.36 -1.82 8.92
C GLN A 297 -7.57 -2.12 10.19
N GLY A 298 -6.51 -1.35 10.44
CA GLY A 298 -5.65 -1.52 11.62
C GLY A 298 -4.84 -2.82 11.66
N LYS A 299 -4.82 -3.61 10.57
CA LYS A 299 -3.98 -4.80 10.45
C LYS A 299 -2.68 -4.49 9.72
N PRO A 300 -1.57 -5.20 10.01
CA PRO A 300 -0.33 -5.04 9.26
C PRO A 300 -0.55 -5.25 7.76
N LEU A 301 0.04 -4.36 6.95
CA LEU A 301 0.15 -4.55 5.51
C LEU A 301 1.55 -5.07 5.20
N ARG A 302 1.63 -6.32 4.79
CA ARG A 302 2.90 -6.95 4.46
C ARG A 302 3.18 -6.84 2.97
N GLN A 303 4.27 -6.21 2.61
CA GLN A 303 4.76 -6.16 1.23
C GLN A 303 5.64 -7.38 0.94
N VAL A 304 5.35 -8.06 -0.16
CA VAL A 304 6.11 -9.22 -0.61
C VAL A 304 6.85 -8.87 -1.90
N LYS A 305 8.16 -9.10 -1.92
CA LYS A 305 8.96 -8.87 -3.12
C LYS A 305 8.92 -10.10 -4.02
N PHE A 306 8.64 -9.91 -5.32
CA PHE A 306 8.72 -10.99 -6.31
C PHE A 306 10.18 -11.38 -6.51
N GLN A 307 10.52 -12.65 -6.29
CA GLN A 307 11.90 -13.13 -6.40
C GLN A 307 12.27 -13.33 -7.86
N THR A 308 13.33 -12.67 -8.29
CA THR A 308 13.83 -12.65 -9.66
C THR A 308 15.23 -13.25 -9.74
N SER A 309 15.57 -13.85 -10.87
CA SER A 309 16.93 -14.36 -11.16
C SER A 309 17.78 -13.31 -11.88
N ASP A 310 17.17 -12.51 -12.75
CA ASP A 310 17.82 -11.39 -13.43
C ASP A 310 16.75 -10.31 -13.70
N VAL A 311 17.15 -9.06 -13.58
CA VAL A 311 16.25 -7.90 -13.75
C VAL A 311 16.44 -7.20 -15.10
N ASN A 312 17.46 -7.58 -15.87
CA ASN A 312 17.82 -6.98 -17.16
C ASN A 312 18.25 -8.02 -18.19
N ALA A 313 17.68 -9.22 -18.15
CA ALA A 313 17.98 -10.28 -19.12
C ALA A 313 17.63 -9.83 -20.55
N VAL A 314 18.57 -9.98 -21.48
CA VAL A 314 18.33 -9.66 -22.89
C VAL A 314 18.08 -10.95 -23.67
N ILE A 315 16.87 -11.09 -24.21
CA ILE A 315 16.44 -12.28 -24.96
C ILE A 315 15.78 -11.83 -26.27
N GLY A 316 16.27 -12.29 -27.40
CA GLY A 316 15.71 -11.91 -28.71
C GLY A 316 15.73 -10.41 -29.02
N GLY A 317 16.62 -9.64 -28.36
CA GLY A 317 16.68 -8.17 -28.48
C GLY A 317 15.75 -7.41 -27.55
N GLY A 318 14.89 -8.11 -26.78
CA GLY A 318 14.04 -7.52 -25.73
C GLY A 318 14.70 -7.61 -24.35
N SER A 319 14.41 -6.63 -23.49
CA SER A 319 14.81 -6.65 -22.07
C SER A 319 13.69 -7.21 -21.20
N TYR A 320 14.01 -8.16 -20.33
CA TYR A 320 13.06 -8.90 -19.49
C TYR A 320 13.55 -8.99 -18.05
N VAL A 321 12.60 -9.10 -17.14
CA VAL A 321 12.82 -9.61 -15.79
C VAL A 321 12.62 -11.12 -15.81
N THR A 322 13.55 -11.91 -15.27
CA THR A 322 13.42 -13.36 -15.26
C THR A 322 13.27 -13.92 -13.87
N THR A 323 12.63 -15.07 -13.78
CA THR A 323 12.51 -15.88 -12.56
C THR A 323 12.69 -17.35 -12.90
N THR A 324 12.90 -18.18 -11.90
CA THR A 324 12.90 -19.64 -12.05
C THR A 324 11.65 -20.22 -11.38
N PRO A 325 11.23 -21.44 -11.75
CA PRO A 325 10.11 -22.11 -11.07
C PRO A 325 10.31 -22.19 -9.54
N GLY A 326 11.56 -22.38 -9.08
CA GLY A 326 11.89 -22.41 -7.65
C GLY A 326 11.71 -21.05 -6.96
N LEU A 327 12.14 -19.97 -7.61
CA LEU A 327 11.97 -18.60 -7.09
C LEU A 327 10.50 -18.18 -7.12
N ALA A 328 9.75 -18.52 -8.16
CA ALA A 328 8.32 -18.27 -8.24
C ALA A 328 7.56 -19.02 -7.14
N ALA A 329 7.90 -20.29 -6.90
CA ALA A 329 7.32 -21.06 -5.79
C ALA A 329 7.69 -20.49 -4.41
N ALA A 330 8.94 -20.02 -4.24
CA ALA A 330 9.37 -19.35 -3.00
C ALA A 330 8.61 -18.03 -2.79
N THR A 331 8.42 -17.23 -3.84
CA THR A 331 7.58 -16.03 -3.82
C THR A 331 6.15 -16.35 -3.40
N LEU A 332 5.54 -17.35 -4.02
CA LEU A 332 4.17 -17.76 -3.68
C LEU A 332 4.08 -18.25 -2.23
N LYS A 333 5.03 -19.09 -1.79
CA LYS A 333 5.08 -19.57 -0.40
C LYS A 333 5.19 -18.42 0.59
N ASP A 334 6.06 -17.45 0.31
CA ASP A 334 6.20 -16.27 1.15
C ASP A 334 4.92 -15.44 1.15
N PHE A 335 4.31 -15.21 0.00
CA PHE A 335 3.03 -14.48 -0.13
C PHE A 335 1.88 -15.13 0.65
N LEU A 336 1.77 -16.46 0.60
CA LEU A 336 0.67 -17.20 1.25
C LEU A 336 0.89 -17.42 2.75
N TYR A 337 2.13 -17.65 3.19
CA TYR A 337 2.44 -18.16 4.53
C TYR A 337 3.48 -17.33 5.28
N GLY A 338 4.01 -16.27 4.68
CA GLY A 338 4.96 -15.40 5.37
C GLY A 338 4.25 -14.57 6.43
N HIS A 339 4.87 -14.43 7.61
CA HIS A 339 4.35 -13.61 8.70
C HIS A 339 5.17 -12.35 8.85
N GLN A 340 4.47 -11.23 9.06
CA GLN A 340 5.11 -10.02 9.55
C GLN A 340 5.43 -10.22 11.03
N ARG A 341 6.65 -10.61 11.34
CA ARG A 341 7.15 -10.55 12.72
C ARG A 341 8.02 -9.32 12.84
N LEU A 342 7.53 -8.29 13.51
CA LEU A 342 8.41 -7.34 14.16
C LEU A 342 9.26 -8.16 15.13
N ARG A 343 10.48 -8.53 14.75
CA ARG A 343 11.48 -8.85 15.76
C ARG A 343 11.59 -7.57 16.57
N SER A 344 11.23 -7.63 17.86
CA SER A 344 11.51 -6.57 18.81
C SER A 344 12.88 -5.98 18.44
N LEU A 345 12.90 -4.71 18.08
CA LEU A 345 14.14 -3.97 17.75
C LEU A 345 14.99 -3.79 19.02
N SER A 346 14.74 -4.59 20.07
CA SER A 346 15.56 -4.63 21.25
C SER A 346 16.97 -5.03 20.82
N THR A 347 17.87 -4.09 20.90
CA THR A 347 19.33 -4.21 20.75
C THR A 347 19.96 -5.07 21.84
N THR A 348 19.27 -6.07 22.38
CA THR A 348 19.81 -7.03 23.31
C THR A 348 20.27 -8.26 22.55
N HIS A 349 21.57 -8.44 22.52
CA HIS A 349 22.27 -9.61 22.03
C HIS A 349 21.57 -10.90 22.46
N ALA A 350 21.34 -11.79 21.48
CA ALA A 350 20.98 -13.16 21.71
C ALA A 350 22.09 -13.78 22.62
N SER A 351 21.82 -13.94 23.90
CA SER A 351 22.64 -14.74 24.75
C SER A 351 22.46 -16.21 24.35
N SER A 352 23.46 -16.77 23.69
CA SER A 352 23.62 -18.21 23.57
C SER A 352 23.54 -18.81 24.98
N ARG A 353 22.59 -19.70 25.23
CA ARG A 353 22.55 -20.55 26.39
C ARG A 353 23.75 -21.50 26.36
N GLY A 354 24.83 -21.10 27.04
CA GLY A 354 25.90 -21.96 27.44
C GLY A 354 26.09 -21.75 28.95
N GLY A 355 25.84 -22.78 29.75
CA GLY A 355 26.00 -22.69 31.18
C GLY A 355 27.47 -22.48 31.59
N GLY A 356 27.71 -21.63 32.60
CA GLY A 356 29.02 -21.42 33.21
C GLY A 356 29.01 -20.20 34.13
N HIS A 357 29.27 -20.41 35.38
CA HIS A 357 29.39 -19.43 36.47
C HIS A 357 30.50 -18.39 36.20
N GLY A 358 30.24 -17.13 36.55
CA GLY A 358 31.32 -16.16 36.71
C GLY A 358 30.92 -14.71 36.37
N HIS A 359 30.92 -13.87 37.40
CA HIS A 359 30.74 -12.42 37.35
C HIS A 359 31.59 -11.72 36.29
N HIS A 360 30.94 -10.89 35.48
CA HIS A 360 31.28 -9.52 35.09
C HIS A 360 30.28 -9.12 33.96
N ARG A 361 29.31 -8.25 34.29
CA ARG A 361 28.46 -7.59 33.25
C ARG A 361 29.35 -6.61 32.51
N HIS A 362 29.95 -7.06 31.41
CA HIS A 362 30.40 -6.13 30.38
C HIS A 362 29.15 -5.61 29.65
N HIS A 363 28.78 -4.37 29.88
CA HIS A 363 27.90 -3.65 28.98
C HIS A 363 28.61 -3.65 27.61
N ALA A 364 28.12 -4.41 26.65
CA ALA A 364 28.58 -4.29 25.27
C ALA A 364 28.35 -2.82 24.84
N ALA A 365 29.41 -2.13 24.46
CA ALA A 365 29.35 -0.77 23.97
C ALA A 365 28.43 -0.75 22.75
N ALA A 366 27.58 0.29 22.63
CA ALA A 366 26.78 0.50 21.43
C ALA A 366 27.70 0.51 20.20
N PRO A 367 27.28 -0.09 19.07
CA PRO A 367 28.10 -0.10 17.86
C PRO A 367 28.45 1.34 17.47
N SER A 368 29.70 1.57 17.05
CA SER A 368 30.11 2.90 16.58
C SER A 368 29.38 3.23 15.28
N ALA A 369 29.13 4.53 15.01
CA ALA A 369 28.46 4.95 13.77
C ALA A 369 29.13 4.35 12.52
N ALA A 370 30.46 4.37 12.44
CA ALA A 370 31.20 3.80 11.33
C ALA A 370 31.01 2.28 11.18
N SER A 371 30.81 1.55 12.27
CA SER A 371 30.57 0.09 12.21
C SER A 371 29.22 -0.29 11.60
N ILE A 372 28.27 0.64 11.55
CA ILE A 372 26.97 0.49 10.91
C ILE A 372 26.88 1.24 9.58
N GLY A 373 28.02 1.74 9.06
CA GLY A 373 28.08 2.44 7.77
C GLY A 373 27.54 3.87 7.79
N LEU A 374 27.57 4.52 8.95
CA LEU A 374 27.22 5.95 9.08
C LEU A 374 28.49 6.79 9.31
N TYR A 375 28.54 7.93 8.66
CA TYR A 375 29.65 8.87 8.67
C TYR A 375 29.17 10.27 8.97
N ALA A 376 30.07 11.17 9.40
CA ALA A 376 29.72 12.55 9.66
C ALA A 376 29.28 13.25 8.37
N THR A 377 28.15 13.93 8.43
CA THR A 377 27.63 14.72 7.31
C THR A 377 28.59 15.87 6.97
N PRO A 378 28.94 16.08 5.69
CA PRO A 378 29.79 17.19 5.26
C PRO A 378 29.22 18.56 5.64
N ALA A 379 30.06 19.46 6.16
CA ALA A 379 29.60 20.77 6.60
C ALA A 379 29.01 21.63 5.46
N VAL A 380 29.47 21.44 4.21
CA VAL A 380 28.96 22.16 3.04
C VAL A 380 27.45 21.87 2.79
N ASN A 381 26.97 20.72 3.17
CA ASN A 381 25.56 20.34 3.02
C ASN A 381 24.65 21.12 3.98
N GLU A 382 25.17 21.59 5.12
CA GLU A 382 24.40 22.38 6.09
C GLU A 382 24.05 23.77 5.57
N GLU A 383 24.89 24.37 4.74
CA GLU A 383 24.67 25.75 4.22
C GLU A 383 23.35 25.87 3.44
N GLN A 384 22.99 24.85 2.65
CA GLN A 384 21.71 24.82 1.94
C GLN A 384 20.53 24.69 2.92
N ALA A 385 20.69 23.91 3.97
CA ALA A 385 19.66 23.71 4.98
C ALA A 385 19.43 24.98 5.83
N VAL A 386 20.46 25.83 6.05
CA VAL A 386 20.33 27.11 6.72
C VAL A 386 19.40 28.06 5.96
N ALA A 387 19.49 28.11 4.62
CA ALA A 387 18.59 28.93 3.81
C ALA A 387 17.10 28.49 3.95
N ALA A 388 16.84 27.20 4.13
CA ALA A 388 15.50 26.69 4.40
C ALA A 388 15.04 27.02 5.84
N ALA A 389 15.94 26.99 6.82
CA ALA A 389 15.62 27.25 8.22
C ALA A 389 15.02 28.64 8.47
N VAL A 390 15.38 29.64 7.68
CA VAL A 390 14.82 31.00 7.78
C VAL A 390 13.33 31.06 7.41
N GLN A 391 12.82 30.08 6.67
CA GLN A 391 11.46 30.08 6.12
C GLN A 391 10.43 29.33 6.96
N VAL A 392 10.87 28.62 8.00
CA VAL A 392 9.98 27.89 8.92
C VAL A 392 10.09 28.47 10.33
N PRO A 393 8.97 28.53 11.11
CA PRO A 393 8.93 29.18 12.42
C PRO A 393 9.37 28.25 13.58
N PHE A 394 10.15 27.20 13.29
CA PHE A 394 10.61 26.22 14.26
C PHE A 394 11.99 25.69 13.87
N PRO A 395 12.75 25.05 14.79
CA PRO A 395 14.07 24.55 14.49
C PRO A 395 14.07 23.52 13.36
N VAL A 396 14.88 23.75 12.33
CA VAL A 396 15.19 22.74 11.31
C VAL A 396 16.22 21.80 11.91
N LEU A 397 15.83 20.53 12.07
CA LEU A 397 16.73 19.46 12.49
C LEU A 397 17.43 18.87 11.28
N TYR A 398 18.75 18.72 11.41
CA TYR A 398 19.60 18.24 10.34
C TYR A 398 20.41 17.03 10.83
N PRO A 399 20.54 15.93 10.05
CA PRO A 399 21.27 14.75 10.46
C PRO A 399 22.78 15.05 10.53
N ARG A 400 23.42 14.65 11.62
CA ARG A 400 24.88 14.74 11.79
C ARG A 400 25.61 13.51 11.25
N LEU A 401 24.85 12.46 10.98
CA LEU A 401 25.31 11.22 10.38
C LEU A 401 24.50 10.91 9.13
N GLU A 402 25.21 10.49 8.09
CA GLU A 402 24.63 10.02 6.84
C GLU A 402 25.34 8.73 6.39
N THR A 403 24.79 8.02 5.43
CA THR A 403 25.47 6.85 4.86
C THR A 403 26.64 7.30 3.98
N GLY A 404 27.65 6.45 3.81
CA GLY A 404 28.85 6.81 3.04
C GLY A 404 28.60 7.04 1.53
N SER A 405 27.45 6.61 1.01
CA SER A 405 27.02 6.84 -0.38
C SER A 405 26.00 7.96 -0.52
N ALA A 406 25.52 8.54 0.57
CA ALA A 406 24.51 9.58 0.52
C ALA A 406 25.04 10.89 -0.09
N VAL A 407 24.19 11.50 -0.93
CA VAL A 407 24.41 12.84 -1.46
C VAL A 407 23.17 13.66 -1.20
N GLN A 408 23.31 14.80 -0.52
CA GLN A 408 22.19 15.72 -0.34
C GLN A 408 21.74 16.26 -1.71
N GLU A 409 20.51 15.98 -2.09
CA GLU A 409 19.96 16.42 -3.37
C GLU A 409 19.16 17.70 -3.22
N HIS A 410 18.30 17.77 -2.20
CA HIS A 410 17.33 18.85 -2.10
C HIS A 410 17.04 19.26 -0.66
N VAL A 411 16.90 20.57 -0.43
CA VAL A 411 16.38 21.12 0.81
C VAL A 411 15.23 22.05 0.47
N ARG A 412 14.05 21.77 0.99
CA ARG A 412 12.83 22.50 0.63
C ARG A 412 12.02 22.88 1.87
N PRO A 413 11.84 24.18 2.14
CA PRO A 413 10.76 24.64 3.00
C PRO A 413 9.45 24.67 2.21
N TYR A 414 8.36 24.26 2.82
CA TYR A 414 7.05 24.23 2.16
C TYR A 414 5.91 24.43 3.15
N ALA A 415 4.70 24.45 2.65
CA ALA A 415 3.50 24.49 3.46
C ALA A 415 2.52 23.43 2.96
N LEU A 416 1.85 22.77 3.90
CA LEU A 416 0.81 21.79 3.61
C LEU A 416 -0.46 22.13 4.36
N ARG A 417 -1.60 21.70 3.84
CA ARG A 417 -2.89 21.86 4.48
C ARG A 417 -3.30 20.56 5.15
N ASP A 418 -3.81 20.65 6.37
CA ASP A 418 -4.42 19.49 7.05
C ASP A 418 -5.82 19.17 6.47
N GLN A 419 -6.45 18.16 7.03
CA GLN A 419 -7.79 17.70 6.60
C GLN A 419 -8.88 18.77 6.85
N GLN A 420 -8.65 19.70 7.79
CA GLN A 420 -9.53 20.82 8.11
C GLN A 420 -9.22 22.08 7.28
N GLY A 421 -8.15 22.06 6.47
CA GLY A 421 -7.72 23.16 5.64
C GLY A 421 -6.75 24.14 6.30
N HIS A 422 -6.32 23.90 7.55
CA HIS A 422 -5.32 24.75 8.22
C HIS A 422 -3.95 24.56 7.55
N LEU A 423 -3.21 25.67 7.46
CA LEU A 423 -1.89 25.68 6.84
C LEU A 423 -0.79 25.45 7.87
N HIS A 424 0.02 24.44 7.64
CA HIS A 424 1.19 24.13 8.46
C HIS A 424 2.47 24.33 7.67
N ARG A 425 3.49 24.95 8.30
CA ARG A 425 4.82 25.02 7.72
C ARG A 425 5.55 23.70 7.91
N ALA A 426 6.37 23.35 6.94
CA ALA A 426 7.17 22.15 6.92
C ALA A 426 8.48 22.35 6.17
N TYR A 427 9.41 21.43 6.36
CA TYR A 427 10.61 21.32 5.54
C TYR A 427 10.93 19.84 5.28
N THR A 428 11.66 19.59 4.20
CA THR A 428 12.29 18.31 3.90
C THR A 428 13.75 18.51 3.50
N VAL A 429 14.60 17.57 3.91
CA VAL A 429 15.99 17.42 3.44
C VAL A 429 16.11 16.04 2.81
N VAL A 430 16.32 16.00 1.52
CA VAL A 430 16.37 14.78 0.71
C VAL A 430 17.81 14.37 0.45
N PHE A 431 18.10 13.09 0.67
CA PHE A 431 19.39 12.47 0.39
C PHE A 431 19.22 11.33 -0.62
N GLN A 432 19.98 11.40 -1.71
CA GLN A 432 20.10 10.29 -2.65
C GLN A 432 21.07 9.26 -2.08
N GLN A 433 20.58 8.04 -1.85
CA GLN A 433 21.34 6.93 -1.28
C GLN A 433 22.15 6.17 -2.34
N ASN A 434 21.59 6.03 -3.53
CA ASN A 434 22.21 5.28 -4.63
C ASN A 434 21.72 5.79 -6.00
N ALA A 435 22.45 5.42 -7.06
CA ALA A 435 22.13 5.81 -8.44
C ALA A 435 20.89 5.11 -9.02
N LEU A 436 20.28 4.16 -8.30
CA LEU A 436 19.12 3.39 -8.76
C LEU A 436 17.78 3.99 -8.31
N GLY A 437 17.79 5.22 -7.76
CA GLY A 437 16.58 5.91 -7.32
C GLY A 437 16.21 5.64 -5.86
N GLY A 438 17.18 5.32 -5.00
CA GLY A 438 16.97 5.24 -3.55
C GLY A 438 17.15 6.61 -2.93
N TYR A 439 16.09 7.18 -2.35
CA TYR A 439 16.10 8.45 -1.62
C TYR A 439 15.54 8.24 -0.22
N TYR A 440 16.19 8.86 0.77
CA TYR A 440 15.66 8.98 2.12
C TYR A 440 15.60 10.45 2.52
N ASP A 441 14.76 10.79 3.45
CA ASP A 441 14.58 12.18 3.86
C ASP A 441 14.48 12.37 5.37
N VAL A 442 14.74 13.61 5.78
CA VAL A 442 14.53 14.12 7.13
C VAL A 442 13.57 15.29 7.05
N GLU A 443 12.44 15.18 7.70
CA GLU A 443 11.38 16.17 7.63
C GLU A 443 10.98 16.72 8.99
N GLY A 444 10.32 17.88 8.97
CA GLY A 444 9.67 18.44 10.15
C GLY A 444 8.48 19.33 9.79
N THR A 445 7.46 19.29 10.63
CA THR A 445 6.22 20.06 10.43
C THR A 445 5.61 20.55 11.73
N GLY A 446 4.91 21.69 11.66
CA GLY A 446 4.05 22.17 12.75
C GLY A 446 2.70 21.41 12.87
N TRP A 447 2.40 20.47 11.97
CA TRP A 447 1.25 19.59 12.08
C TRP A 447 1.61 18.38 12.96
N LEU A 448 1.04 18.30 14.17
CA LEU A 448 1.45 17.31 15.16
C LEU A 448 0.89 15.91 14.93
N ASP A 449 -0.28 15.82 14.29
CA ASP A 449 -1.02 14.56 14.11
C ASP A 449 -1.42 14.33 12.65
N PRO A 450 -0.44 14.38 11.68
CA PRO A 450 -0.73 14.03 10.30
C PRO A 450 -1.01 12.53 10.17
N PRO A 451 -1.77 12.10 9.15
CA PRO A 451 -2.08 10.69 8.92
C PRO A 451 -0.87 9.75 8.93
N ILE A 452 0.28 10.20 8.47
CA ILE A 452 1.52 9.39 8.40
C ILE A 452 1.99 8.87 9.78
N VAL A 453 1.55 9.46 10.90
CA VAL A 453 1.95 9.03 12.26
C VAL A 453 0.79 8.45 13.06
N ALA A 454 -0.35 8.10 12.40
CA ALA A 454 -1.55 7.67 13.09
C ALA A 454 -1.40 6.31 13.80
N HIS A 455 -0.65 5.37 13.23
CA HIS A 455 -0.57 3.98 13.70
C HIS A 455 0.87 3.48 13.78
N PRO A 456 1.66 3.91 14.78
CA PRO A 456 3.02 3.39 14.97
C PRO A 456 2.99 1.91 15.39
N ASP A 457 3.89 1.12 14.81
CA ASP A 457 4.04 -0.30 15.17
C ASP A 457 4.70 -0.48 16.52
N GLU A 458 5.62 0.43 16.89
CA GLU A 458 6.34 0.40 18.16
C GLU A 458 6.65 1.83 18.64
N VAL A 459 6.74 2.02 19.96
CA VAL A 459 7.26 3.25 20.57
C VAL A 459 8.48 2.92 21.41
N GLN A 460 9.63 3.51 21.07
CA GLN A 460 10.88 3.33 21.80
C GLN A 460 11.32 4.62 22.49
N HIS A 461 11.78 4.49 23.74
CA HIS A 461 12.36 5.61 24.49
C HIS A 461 13.89 5.52 24.46
N ARG A 462 14.55 6.49 23.81
CA ARG A 462 16.02 6.53 23.68
C ARG A 462 16.51 7.96 23.80
N HIS A 463 17.59 8.16 24.53
CA HIS A 463 18.27 9.47 24.67
C HIS A 463 17.33 10.63 25.04
N GLY A 464 16.29 10.34 25.85
CA GLY A 464 15.30 11.35 26.25
C GLY A 464 14.23 11.69 25.21
N ARG A 465 14.21 11.01 24.06
CA ARG A 465 13.16 11.11 23.03
C ARG A 465 12.27 9.86 23.01
N SER A 466 11.01 10.03 22.65
CA SER A 466 10.07 8.96 22.36
C SER A 466 9.92 8.84 20.85
N TYR A 467 10.46 7.78 20.28
CA TYR A 467 10.39 7.49 18.85
C TYR A 467 9.19 6.60 18.55
N MET A 468 8.36 7.04 17.61
CA MET A 468 7.32 6.26 16.96
C MET A 468 7.97 5.55 15.77
N ILE A 469 7.91 4.23 15.74
CA ILE A 469 8.54 3.41 14.70
C ILE A 469 7.46 2.81 13.83
N PHE A 470 7.63 2.95 12.54
CA PHE A 470 6.77 2.38 11.50
C PHE A 470 7.60 1.41 10.69
N ALA A 471 7.12 0.18 10.54
CA ALA A 471 7.87 -0.88 9.90
C ALA A 471 7.12 -1.51 8.73
N ASP A 472 7.88 -1.98 7.75
CA ASP A 472 7.41 -2.90 6.74
C ASP A 472 8.15 -4.23 6.91
N GLY A 473 7.42 -5.26 7.31
CA GLY A 473 8.02 -6.53 7.68
C GLY A 473 9.00 -6.39 8.85
N SER A 474 10.27 -6.65 8.58
CA SER A 474 11.36 -6.54 9.55
C SER A 474 12.18 -5.24 9.42
N HIS A 475 11.84 -4.38 8.47
CA HIS A 475 12.58 -3.15 8.17
C HIS A 475 11.85 -1.93 8.72
N ILE A 476 12.60 -0.99 9.25
CA ILE A 476 12.07 0.32 9.63
C ILE A 476 11.85 1.13 8.37
N HIS A 477 10.57 1.45 8.10
CA HIS A 477 10.18 2.33 7.03
C HIS A 477 10.32 3.80 7.43
N MET A 478 9.88 4.15 8.65
CA MET A 478 9.95 5.52 9.16
C MET A 478 10.17 5.54 10.67
N VAL A 479 10.91 6.55 11.13
CA VAL A 479 11.10 6.87 12.54
C VAL A 479 10.62 8.30 12.78
N ALA A 480 9.60 8.51 13.62
CA ALA A 480 9.06 9.81 13.91
C ALA A 480 9.13 10.15 15.41
N TRP A 481 9.20 11.43 15.75
CA TRP A 481 9.17 11.90 17.14
C TRP A 481 8.60 13.32 17.24
N ARG A 482 8.04 13.64 18.39
CA ARG A 482 7.60 15.02 18.69
C ARG A 482 8.63 15.71 19.57
N GLN A 483 8.95 16.96 19.24
CA GLN A 483 9.81 17.81 20.04
C GLN A 483 9.17 19.20 20.17
N GLY A 484 8.64 19.50 21.35
CA GLY A 484 7.83 20.70 21.55
C GLY A 484 6.55 20.69 20.73
N LYS A 485 6.36 21.71 19.88
CA LYS A 485 5.19 21.84 18.99
C LYS A 485 5.52 21.46 17.53
N VAL A 486 6.48 20.57 17.34
CA VAL A 486 6.92 20.14 16.00
C VAL A 486 7.01 18.63 15.99
N LEU A 487 6.54 18.04 14.91
CA LEU A 487 6.71 16.65 14.56
C LEU A 487 7.86 16.53 13.57
N TYR A 488 8.76 15.60 13.81
CA TYR A 488 9.89 15.27 12.94
C TYR A 488 9.88 13.81 12.58
N TRP A 489 10.44 13.47 11.43
CA TRP A 489 10.62 12.07 11.03
C TRP A 489 11.78 11.89 10.06
N VAL A 490 12.24 10.65 9.97
CA VAL A 490 13.16 10.14 8.95
C VAL A 490 12.45 9.02 8.23
N VAL A 491 12.37 9.09 6.90
CA VAL A 491 11.78 8.06 6.04
C VAL A 491 12.89 7.31 5.33
N ASN A 492 12.79 5.99 5.28
CA ASN A 492 13.69 5.12 4.52
C ASN A 492 13.46 5.27 3.01
N THR A 493 14.39 4.77 2.21
CA THR A 493 14.15 4.68 0.76
C THR A 493 12.91 3.82 0.48
N LEU A 494 12.27 4.03 -0.67
CA LEU A 494 11.12 3.21 -1.08
C LEU A 494 11.45 1.70 -1.15
N LEU A 495 12.73 1.35 -1.40
CA LEU A 495 13.22 -0.03 -1.41
C LEU A 495 13.73 -0.52 -0.06
N GLU A 496 13.67 0.35 0.98
CA GLU A 496 14.14 0.07 2.35
C GLU A 496 15.63 -0.30 2.41
N ASP A 497 16.46 0.44 1.64
CA ASP A 497 17.89 0.18 1.53
C ASP A 497 18.68 0.49 2.83
N LEU A 498 18.14 1.36 3.70
CA LEU A 498 18.73 1.65 5.00
C LEU A 498 18.38 0.56 6.00
N THR A 499 19.37 0.04 6.69
CA THR A 499 19.17 -0.92 7.79
C THR A 499 18.48 -0.25 8.98
N ASN A 500 17.82 -1.04 9.83
CA ASN A 500 17.20 -0.53 11.06
C ASN A 500 18.18 0.25 11.96
N GLN A 501 19.45 -0.18 12.03
CA GLN A 501 20.48 0.50 12.78
C GLN A 501 20.85 1.85 12.16
N GLN A 502 20.90 1.94 10.83
CA GLN A 502 21.13 3.20 10.12
C GLN A 502 19.96 4.17 10.30
N MET A 503 18.73 3.70 10.16
CA MET A 503 17.53 4.52 10.38
C MET A 503 17.52 5.14 11.78
N MET A 504 17.74 4.32 12.81
CA MET A 504 17.80 4.79 14.19
C MET A 504 19.01 5.70 14.43
N GLY A 505 20.18 5.39 13.85
CA GLY A 505 21.40 6.19 13.97
C GLY A 505 21.25 7.58 13.34
N ILE A 506 20.62 7.68 12.16
CA ILE A 506 20.30 8.97 11.53
C ILE A 506 19.34 9.76 12.42
N ALA A 507 18.22 9.15 12.86
CA ALA A 507 17.23 9.79 13.72
C ALA A 507 17.81 10.26 15.07
N ASP A 508 18.70 9.47 15.70
CA ASP A 508 19.41 9.86 16.93
C ASP A 508 20.40 11.02 16.70
N SER A 509 20.95 11.14 15.48
CA SER A 509 22.01 12.11 15.15
C SER A 509 21.49 13.52 14.83
N VAL A 510 20.18 13.69 14.57
CA VAL A 510 19.64 14.99 14.16
C VAL A 510 19.78 16.06 15.23
N GLN A 511 20.22 17.23 14.83
CA GLN A 511 20.41 18.41 15.69
C GLN A 511 19.89 19.66 14.99
N PRO A 512 19.50 20.71 15.75
CA PRO A 512 19.21 22.00 15.16
C PRO A 512 20.39 22.51 14.32
N LEU A 513 20.09 23.12 13.19
CA LEU A 513 21.08 23.87 12.41
C LEU A 513 21.67 24.99 13.28
N ARG A 514 22.95 25.20 13.16
CA ARG A 514 23.71 26.23 13.91
C ARG A 514 23.74 27.56 13.18
#